data_0d99cbc5eba76270c4f02c5a70213de5
#
_entry.id   0d99cbc5eba76270c4f02c5a70213de5
#
_cell.length_a   1.000
_cell.length_b   1.000
_cell.length_c   1.000
_cell.angle_alpha   90.00
_cell.angle_beta   90.00
_cell.angle_gamma   90.00
#
_symmetry.space_group_name_H-M   'P 1'
#
loop_
_entity.id
_entity.type
_entity.pdbx_description
1 polymer ?
#
loop_
_entity_poly.entity_id
_entity_poly.type
_entity_poly.pdbx_seq_one_letter_code
_entity_poly.pdbx_strand_id
1 'polypeptide(L)'
;MSRTRFAVLGLMVLAGSTFSLAQSPSSVPQVRLNADGLAPRSIEDLTGTTIAKNYAKAWHDLASALASSRSAEIGEEFTGFAKDRLVKRIGDQQQTGVHVHIVDHGHQLKAIFYATDGSVMQLVDEAQLEIETFDGEKLLDTQNMPRHYMVLMTPGADRWYVRDLEEVSVPSK
;
A
#
# COMPACT_ATOMS: atom_id res chain seq x y z
N MET A 1 -57.92 -54.83 -6.85
CA MET A 1 -57.87 -53.36 -7.02
C MET A 1 -56.78 -52.84 -6.12
N SER A 2 -55.55 -52.65 -6.63
CA SER A 2 -54.37 -52.21 -5.89
C SER A 2 -53.93 -50.85 -6.42
N ARG A 3 -53.92 -49.84 -5.57
CA ARG A 3 -53.50 -48.44 -5.93
C ARG A 3 -52.05 -48.25 -5.53
N THR A 4 -51.16 -48.23 -6.47
CA THR A 4 -49.72 -47.91 -6.32
C THR A 4 -49.58 -46.40 -6.21
N ARG A 5 -49.04 -45.91 -5.10
CA ARG A 5 -48.66 -44.48 -4.90
C ARG A 5 -47.20 -44.31 -5.23
N PHE A 6 -46.90 -43.53 -6.26
CA PHE A 6 -45.56 -43.07 -6.57
C PHE A 6 -45.23 -41.86 -5.70
N ALA A 7 -44.19 -41.96 -4.87
CA ALA A 7 -43.61 -40.86 -4.16
C ALA A 7 -42.50 -40.25 -5.03
N VAL A 8 -42.66 -38.98 -5.44
CA VAL A 8 -41.64 -38.20 -6.12
C VAL A 8 -40.77 -37.54 -5.06
N LEU A 9 -39.51 -37.99 -4.99
CA LEU A 9 -38.50 -37.42 -4.13
C LEU A 9 -37.85 -36.22 -4.84
N GLY A 10 -38.21 -34.99 -4.44
CA GLY A 10 -37.61 -33.77 -4.96
C GLY A 10 -36.22 -33.54 -4.34
N LEU A 11 -35.18 -33.61 -5.18
CA LEU A 11 -33.82 -33.28 -4.81
C LEU A 11 -33.64 -31.75 -4.83
N MET A 12 -33.59 -31.13 -3.64
CA MET A 12 -33.32 -29.69 -3.48
C MET A 12 -31.80 -29.48 -3.55
N VAL A 13 -31.28 -28.97 -4.68
CA VAL A 13 -29.90 -28.54 -4.81
C VAL A 13 -29.76 -27.15 -4.19
N LEU A 14 -29.17 -27.08 -3.00
CA LEU A 14 -28.73 -25.83 -2.38
C LEU A 14 -27.46 -25.33 -3.09
N ALA A 15 -27.61 -24.37 -3.99
CA ALA A 15 -26.49 -23.63 -4.53
C ALA A 15 -25.92 -22.72 -3.43
N GLY A 16 -24.84 -23.16 -2.78
CA GLY A 16 -24.07 -22.34 -1.85
C GLY A 16 -23.34 -21.24 -2.60
N SER A 17 -23.88 -20.02 -2.54
CA SER A 17 -23.15 -18.82 -2.98
C SER A 17 -22.04 -18.57 -1.99
N THR A 18 -20.79 -18.84 -2.38
CA THR A 18 -19.62 -18.40 -1.64
C THR A 18 -19.49 -16.88 -1.83
N PHE A 19 -19.98 -16.11 -0.85
CA PHE A 19 -19.62 -14.72 -0.72
C PHE A 19 -18.13 -14.64 -0.43
N SER A 20 -17.33 -14.26 -1.42
CA SER A 20 -15.96 -13.82 -1.20
C SER A 20 -16.06 -12.51 -0.41
N LEU A 21 -15.74 -12.56 0.88
CA LEU A 21 -15.58 -11.36 1.69
C LEU A 21 -14.36 -10.63 1.12
N ALA A 22 -14.60 -9.56 0.38
CA ALA A 22 -13.57 -8.59 0.04
C ALA A 22 -12.95 -8.13 1.36
N GLN A 23 -11.68 -8.48 1.58
CA GLN A 23 -10.94 -8.03 2.75
C GLN A 23 -10.81 -6.51 2.66
N SER A 24 -11.43 -5.81 3.60
CA SER A 24 -11.24 -4.37 3.77
C SER A 24 -9.74 -4.10 4.03
N PRO A 25 -9.14 -3.07 3.42
CA PRO A 25 -7.78 -2.64 3.73
C PRO A 25 -7.77 -1.98 5.12
N SER A 26 -7.63 -2.77 6.17
CA SER A 26 -7.89 -2.27 7.53
C SER A 26 -6.76 -2.47 8.52
N SER A 27 -5.58 -2.84 8.07
CA SER A 27 -4.41 -2.86 8.97
C SER A 27 -3.29 -1.99 8.41
N VAL A 28 -2.74 -1.14 9.29
CA VAL A 28 -1.51 -0.40 9.00
C VAL A 28 -0.42 -1.43 8.68
N PRO A 29 0.30 -1.32 7.55
CA PRO A 29 1.27 -2.30 7.15
C PRO A 29 2.44 -2.40 8.13
N GLN A 30 3.07 -3.57 8.19
CA GLN A 30 4.27 -3.76 8.98
C GLN A 30 5.47 -3.16 8.24
N VAL A 31 6.17 -2.23 8.90
CA VAL A 31 7.40 -1.63 8.39
C VAL A 31 8.57 -1.98 9.29
N ARG A 32 9.65 -2.52 8.71
CA ARG A 32 10.91 -2.79 9.40
C ARG A 32 11.99 -1.88 8.84
N LEU A 33 12.68 -1.16 9.72
CA LEU A 33 13.77 -0.27 9.35
C LEU A 33 15.12 -0.90 9.73
N ASN A 34 15.98 -1.05 8.73
CA ASN A 34 17.39 -1.37 8.92
C ASN A 34 18.22 -0.09 8.72
N ALA A 35 19.01 0.27 9.73
CA ALA A 35 19.90 1.41 9.71
C ALA A 35 21.39 1.00 9.90
N ASP A 36 21.71 -0.29 9.68
CA ASP A 36 23.07 -0.78 9.80
C ASP A 36 24.00 -0.11 8.80
N GLY A 37 25.12 0.41 9.31
CA GLY A 37 26.11 1.10 8.48
C GLY A 37 25.69 2.48 7.97
N LEU A 38 24.60 3.05 8.51
CA LEU A 38 24.13 4.37 8.13
C LEU A 38 25.16 5.47 8.42
N ALA A 39 25.42 6.32 7.45
CA ALA A 39 26.35 7.44 7.53
C ALA A 39 25.75 8.68 6.82
N PRO A 40 26.28 9.88 7.09
CA PRO A 40 27.33 10.21 8.07
C PRO A 40 26.85 10.26 9.53
N ARG A 41 25.52 10.18 9.77
CA ARG A 41 24.91 10.20 11.10
C ARG A 41 24.22 8.88 11.40
N SER A 42 24.38 8.35 12.60
CA SER A 42 23.58 7.24 13.10
C SER A 42 22.17 7.70 13.47
N ILE A 43 21.22 6.77 13.47
CA ILE A 43 19.83 7.03 13.85
C ILE A 43 19.63 6.68 15.32
N GLU A 44 18.88 7.50 16.03
CA GLU A 44 18.41 7.22 17.38
C GLU A 44 17.20 6.30 17.35
N ASP A 45 17.03 5.41 18.31
CA ASP A 45 15.95 4.41 18.36
C ASP A 45 14.55 5.03 18.22
N LEU A 46 14.32 6.16 18.91
CA LEU A 46 13.04 6.87 18.83
C LEU A 46 12.79 7.42 17.42
N THR A 47 13.80 7.96 16.78
CA THR A 47 13.73 8.46 15.41
C THR A 47 13.41 7.32 14.45
N GLY A 48 14.10 6.19 14.57
CA GLY A 48 13.86 5.00 13.73
C GLY A 48 12.43 4.48 13.88
N THR A 49 11.95 4.36 15.12
CA THR A 49 10.58 3.95 15.42
C THR A 49 9.55 4.91 14.81
N THR A 50 9.79 6.22 14.92
CA THR A 50 8.88 7.26 14.39
C THR A 50 8.84 7.23 12.87
N ILE A 51 9.98 7.07 12.19
CA ILE A 51 10.06 6.93 10.74
C ILE A 51 9.26 5.72 10.26
N ALA A 52 9.48 4.55 10.86
CA ALA A 52 8.76 3.33 10.48
C ALA A 52 7.24 3.50 10.67
N LYS A 53 6.81 4.09 11.78
CA LYS A 53 5.40 4.37 12.07
C LYS A 53 4.77 5.35 11.06
N ASN A 54 5.44 6.46 10.76
CA ASN A 54 4.90 7.44 9.82
C ASN A 54 4.87 6.90 8.40
N TYR A 55 5.88 6.11 8.00
CA TYR A 55 5.91 5.45 6.70
C TYR A 55 4.79 4.42 6.55
N ALA A 56 4.55 3.60 7.59
CA ALA A 56 3.43 2.66 7.61
C ALA A 56 2.08 3.35 7.45
N LYS A 57 1.88 4.48 8.16
CA LYS A 57 0.67 5.28 8.03
C LYS A 57 0.54 5.89 6.63
N ALA A 58 1.63 6.40 6.05
CA ALA A 58 1.64 6.93 4.69
C ALA A 58 1.13 5.89 3.68
N TRP A 59 1.61 4.65 3.75
CA TRP A 59 1.16 3.58 2.85
C TRP A 59 -0.29 3.17 3.07
N HIS A 60 -0.74 3.12 4.34
CA HIS A 60 -2.14 2.86 4.66
C HIS A 60 -3.07 3.93 4.02
N ASP A 61 -2.75 5.20 4.19
CA ASP A 61 -3.53 6.30 3.64
C ASP A 61 -3.48 6.32 2.10
N LEU A 62 -2.31 6.00 1.52
CA LEU A 62 -2.15 5.87 0.06
C LEU A 62 -3.02 4.75 -0.51
N ALA A 63 -3.03 3.57 0.11
CA ALA A 63 -3.88 2.45 -0.31
C ALA A 63 -5.36 2.84 -0.28
N SER A 64 -5.81 3.51 0.78
CA SER A 64 -7.18 4.03 0.91
C SER A 64 -7.51 5.04 -0.20
N ALA A 65 -6.62 6.01 -0.42
CA ALA A 65 -6.81 7.06 -1.42
C ALA A 65 -6.89 6.51 -2.86
N LEU A 66 -6.08 5.49 -3.18
CA LEU A 66 -6.10 4.82 -4.47
C LEU A 66 -7.36 3.98 -4.66
N ALA A 67 -7.78 3.22 -3.64
CA ALA A 67 -8.98 2.39 -3.71
C ALA A 67 -10.26 3.22 -3.87
N SER A 68 -10.34 4.34 -3.16
CA SER A 68 -11.48 5.26 -3.24
C SER A 68 -11.40 6.28 -4.38
N SER A 69 -10.25 6.37 -5.06
CA SER A 69 -9.91 7.44 -6.02
C SER A 69 -10.13 8.84 -5.45
N ARG A 70 -9.85 9.06 -4.16
CA ARG A 70 -10.02 10.35 -3.49
C ARG A 70 -8.72 10.90 -2.96
N SER A 71 -8.20 11.95 -3.60
CA SER A 71 -6.95 12.60 -3.17
C SER A 71 -6.99 13.21 -1.78
N ALA A 72 -8.18 13.53 -1.27
CA ALA A 72 -8.36 14.01 0.10
C ALA A 72 -8.02 12.95 1.17
N GLU A 73 -7.95 11.67 0.80
CA GLU A 73 -7.56 10.57 1.68
C GLU A 73 -6.05 10.34 1.71
N ILE A 74 -5.27 11.01 0.85
CA ILE A 74 -3.82 11.07 1.01
C ILE A 74 -3.55 11.77 2.33
N GLY A 75 -2.99 11.03 3.29
CA GLY A 75 -2.70 11.54 4.62
C GLY A 75 -1.77 12.75 4.64
N GLU A 76 -1.56 13.28 5.83
CA GLU A 76 -0.64 14.40 6.05
C GLU A 76 0.83 13.95 5.97
N GLU A 77 1.09 12.65 5.91
CA GLU A 77 2.43 12.07 5.86
C GLU A 77 3.16 12.32 4.53
N PHE A 78 2.41 12.63 3.45
CA PHE A 78 2.99 13.00 2.16
C PHE A 78 3.11 14.51 1.98
N THR A 79 4.25 14.95 1.45
CA THR A 79 4.51 16.36 1.12
C THR A 79 5.37 16.48 -0.14
N GLY A 80 5.52 17.69 -0.68
CA GLY A 80 6.37 17.97 -1.84
C GLY A 80 6.06 17.09 -3.05
N PHE A 81 7.11 16.59 -3.72
CA PHE A 81 6.98 15.83 -4.97
C PHE A 81 6.16 14.54 -4.83
N ALA A 82 6.27 13.85 -3.69
CA ALA A 82 5.46 12.65 -3.45
C ALA A 82 3.97 13.00 -3.48
N LYS A 83 3.55 14.01 -2.73
CA LYS A 83 2.14 14.44 -2.68
C LYS A 83 1.63 14.87 -4.05
N ASP A 84 2.40 15.69 -4.77
CA ASP A 84 1.99 16.21 -6.08
C ASP A 84 1.77 15.08 -7.10
N ARG A 85 2.68 14.09 -7.15
CA ARG A 85 2.54 12.91 -8.04
C ARG A 85 1.34 12.04 -7.66
N LEU A 86 1.11 11.83 -6.38
CA LEU A 86 -0.01 11.01 -5.90
C LEU A 86 -1.35 11.67 -6.18
N VAL A 87 -1.48 12.98 -5.93
CA VAL A 87 -2.69 13.76 -6.26
C VAL A 87 -2.99 13.67 -7.75
N LYS A 88 -1.96 13.84 -8.60
CA LYS A 88 -2.12 13.70 -10.05
C LYS A 88 -2.57 12.29 -10.43
N ARG A 89 -1.93 11.24 -9.91
CA ARG A 89 -2.28 9.84 -10.19
C ARG A 89 -3.74 9.54 -9.84
N ILE A 90 -4.21 10.00 -8.67
CA ILE A 90 -5.60 9.80 -8.24
C ILE A 90 -6.56 10.60 -9.14
N GLY A 91 -6.18 11.81 -9.55
CA GLY A 91 -6.95 12.59 -10.51
C GLY A 91 -7.09 11.87 -11.87
N ASP A 92 -6.03 11.24 -12.35
CA ASP A 92 -6.05 10.44 -13.58
C ASP A 92 -7.00 9.22 -13.43
N GLN A 93 -7.03 8.54 -12.25
CA GLN A 93 -7.98 7.47 -11.95
C GLN A 93 -9.43 7.94 -12.00
N GLN A 94 -9.73 9.12 -11.42
CA GLN A 94 -11.08 9.70 -11.47
C GLN A 94 -11.54 9.99 -12.90
N GLN A 95 -10.62 10.43 -13.76
CA GLN A 95 -10.95 10.77 -15.16
C GLN A 95 -11.15 9.53 -16.03
N THR A 96 -10.38 8.48 -15.79
CA THR A 96 -10.42 7.26 -16.61
C THR A 96 -11.42 6.22 -16.10
N GLY A 97 -11.85 6.29 -14.84
CA GLY A 97 -12.63 5.26 -14.17
C GLY A 97 -11.83 4.00 -13.81
N VAL A 98 -10.54 3.97 -14.18
CA VAL A 98 -9.62 2.88 -13.81
C VAL A 98 -9.01 3.19 -12.46
N HIS A 99 -9.17 2.32 -11.48
CA HIS A 99 -8.64 2.51 -10.14
C HIS A 99 -7.79 1.33 -9.68
N VAL A 100 -7.01 1.54 -8.64
CA VAL A 100 -6.06 0.56 -8.11
C VAL A 100 -6.39 0.26 -6.66
N HIS A 101 -6.43 -1.03 -6.35
CA HIS A 101 -6.48 -1.54 -4.99
C HIS A 101 -5.13 -2.16 -4.62
N ILE A 102 -4.60 -1.83 -3.45
CA ILE A 102 -3.33 -2.36 -2.96
C ILE A 102 -3.60 -3.22 -1.72
N VAL A 103 -3.16 -4.47 -1.78
CA VAL A 103 -3.01 -5.32 -0.60
C VAL A 103 -1.53 -5.26 -0.19
N ASP A 104 -1.29 -4.66 0.96
CA ASP A 104 0.06 -4.39 1.46
C ASP A 104 0.48 -5.47 2.44
N HIS A 105 1.53 -6.22 2.10
CA HIS A 105 2.08 -7.31 2.90
C HIS A 105 3.30 -6.88 3.74
N GLY A 106 3.70 -5.60 3.63
CA GLY A 106 4.75 -5.01 4.45
C GLY A 106 5.96 -4.49 3.68
N HIS A 107 6.83 -3.78 4.42
CA HIS A 107 7.94 -3.02 3.90
C HIS A 107 9.23 -3.34 4.63
N GLN A 108 10.33 -3.44 3.87
CA GLN A 108 11.69 -3.55 4.37
C GLN A 108 12.44 -2.27 3.98
N LEU A 109 12.50 -1.32 4.91
CA LEU A 109 13.26 -0.08 4.73
C LEU A 109 14.72 -0.29 5.07
N LYS A 110 15.61 0.17 4.20
CA LYS A 110 17.03 0.31 4.47
C LYS A 110 17.41 1.78 4.40
N ALA A 111 17.86 2.35 5.51
CA ALA A 111 18.43 3.69 5.53
C ALA A 111 19.79 3.68 4.84
N ILE A 112 19.99 4.56 3.85
CA ILE A 112 21.22 4.64 3.07
C ILE A 112 21.98 5.96 3.27
N PHE A 113 21.28 7.00 3.73
CA PHE A 113 21.86 8.30 4.04
C PHE A 113 21.03 9.00 5.12
N TYR A 114 21.71 9.65 6.07
CA TYR A 114 21.08 10.54 7.04
C TYR A 114 21.96 11.78 7.19
N ALA A 115 21.40 12.95 6.88
CA ALA A 115 22.12 14.21 6.94
C ALA A 115 22.63 14.49 8.36
N THR A 116 23.82 15.09 8.46
CA THR A 116 24.47 15.40 9.76
C THR A 116 23.61 16.32 10.63
N ASP A 117 22.88 17.23 10.02
CA ASP A 117 21.95 18.16 10.69
C ASP A 117 20.57 17.54 10.99
N GLY A 118 20.34 16.29 10.55
CA GLY A 118 19.08 15.60 10.75
C GLY A 118 17.94 16.03 9.82
N SER A 119 18.21 16.88 8.83
CA SER A 119 17.18 17.50 7.97
C SER A 119 16.56 16.57 6.95
N VAL A 120 17.25 15.47 6.58
CA VAL A 120 16.80 14.55 5.54
C VAL A 120 17.35 13.15 5.75
N MET A 121 16.51 12.16 5.46
CA MET A 121 16.89 10.75 5.40
C MET A 121 16.50 10.16 4.04
N GLN A 122 17.42 9.44 3.43
CA GLN A 122 17.18 8.68 2.22
C GLN A 122 17.13 7.19 2.56
N LEU A 123 16.11 6.52 2.04
CA LEU A 123 15.84 5.11 2.29
C LEU A 123 15.62 4.39 0.96
N VAL A 124 15.89 3.11 0.95
CA VAL A 124 15.40 2.18 -0.07
C VAL A 124 14.35 1.30 0.59
N ASP A 125 13.22 1.14 -0.05
CA ASP A 125 12.14 0.27 0.39
C ASP A 125 11.99 -0.93 -0.56
N GLU A 126 11.89 -2.11 0.01
CA GLU A 126 11.40 -3.31 -0.66
C GLU A 126 10.01 -3.61 -0.11
N ALA A 127 8.99 -3.24 -0.89
CA ALA A 127 7.58 -3.38 -0.55
C ALA A 127 7.01 -4.67 -1.15
N GLN A 128 6.34 -5.48 -0.33
CA GLN A 128 5.62 -6.66 -0.78
C GLN A 128 4.17 -6.27 -1.03
N LEU A 129 3.82 -6.05 -2.30
CA LEU A 129 2.52 -5.52 -2.69
C LEU A 129 1.81 -6.47 -3.66
N GLU A 130 0.51 -6.66 -3.44
CA GLU A 130 -0.40 -7.14 -4.46
C GLU A 130 -1.22 -5.95 -4.97
N ILE A 131 -1.14 -5.70 -6.28
CA ILE A 131 -1.76 -4.55 -6.92
C ILE A 131 -2.81 -5.06 -7.88
N GLU A 132 -4.05 -4.77 -7.59
CA GLU A 132 -5.21 -5.07 -8.42
C GLU A 132 -5.65 -3.82 -9.16
N THR A 133 -5.86 -3.92 -10.47
CA THR A 133 -6.35 -2.82 -11.31
C THR A 133 -7.77 -3.13 -11.78
N PHE A 134 -8.67 -2.17 -11.61
CA PHE A 134 -10.09 -2.30 -11.94
C PHE A 134 -10.53 -1.23 -12.95
N ASP A 135 -11.48 -1.60 -13.81
CA ASP A 135 -12.31 -0.70 -14.63
C ASP A 135 -13.76 -0.82 -14.11
N GLY A 136 -14.20 0.17 -13.34
CA GLY A 136 -15.40 0.05 -12.52
C GLY A 136 -15.28 -1.13 -11.55
N GLU A 137 -16.20 -2.11 -11.64
CA GLU A 137 -16.16 -3.33 -10.81
C GLU A 137 -15.39 -4.49 -11.45
N LYS A 138 -14.89 -4.32 -12.67
CA LYS A 138 -14.20 -5.37 -13.41
C LYS A 138 -12.72 -5.37 -13.11
N LEU A 139 -12.22 -6.47 -12.54
CA LEU A 139 -10.78 -6.71 -12.39
C LEU A 139 -10.14 -6.87 -13.80
N LEU A 140 -9.15 -6.04 -14.08
CA LEU A 140 -8.37 -6.06 -15.33
C LEU A 140 -7.07 -6.82 -15.18
N ASP A 141 -6.35 -6.60 -14.06
CA ASP A 141 -5.01 -7.13 -13.83
C ASP A 141 -4.73 -7.29 -12.34
N THR A 142 -3.89 -8.28 -12.01
CA THR A 142 -3.36 -8.49 -10.66
C THR A 142 -1.86 -8.72 -10.75
N GLN A 143 -1.07 -7.92 -10.04
CA GLN A 143 0.38 -8.04 -9.96
C GLN A 143 0.78 -8.30 -8.52
N ASN A 144 1.43 -9.44 -8.28
CA ASN A 144 1.96 -9.79 -6.97
C ASN A 144 3.47 -9.97 -7.09
N MET A 145 4.22 -8.91 -6.80
CA MET A 145 5.69 -8.91 -6.88
C MET A 145 6.28 -7.86 -5.94
N PRO A 146 7.53 -8.07 -5.50
CA PRO A 146 8.26 -7.03 -4.77
C PRO A 146 8.39 -5.77 -5.63
N ARG A 147 8.16 -4.61 -5.00
CA ARG A 147 8.38 -3.29 -5.59
C ARG A 147 9.50 -2.60 -4.82
N HIS A 148 10.32 -1.87 -5.53
CA HIS A 148 11.41 -1.13 -4.92
C HIS A 148 11.17 0.36 -5.07
N TYR A 149 11.35 1.10 -3.97
CA TYR A 149 11.18 2.55 -3.96
C TYR A 149 12.43 3.23 -3.40
N MET A 150 12.82 4.33 -4.04
CA MET A 150 13.69 5.32 -3.44
C MET A 150 12.81 6.30 -2.68
N VAL A 151 13.11 6.51 -1.40
CA VAL A 151 12.31 7.30 -0.48
C VAL A 151 13.14 8.41 0.12
N LEU A 152 12.62 9.63 0.08
CA LEU A 152 13.20 10.76 0.79
C LEU A 152 12.24 11.19 1.90
N MET A 153 12.70 11.17 3.14
CA MET A 153 11.93 11.64 4.29
C MET A 153 12.58 12.85 4.94
N THR A 154 11.75 13.76 5.43
CA THR A 154 12.18 14.96 6.14
C THR A 154 11.42 15.11 7.45
N PRO A 155 12.08 15.58 8.54
CA PRO A 155 11.39 15.81 9.79
C PRO A 155 10.49 17.04 9.71
N GLY A 156 9.33 16.96 10.38
CA GLY A 156 8.49 18.09 10.72
C GLY A 156 8.48 18.35 12.22
N ALA A 157 7.52 19.13 12.69
CA ALA A 157 7.41 19.48 14.10
C ALA A 157 7.05 18.27 14.99
N ASP A 158 6.22 17.35 14.47
CA ASP A 158 5.64 16.23 15.21
C ASP A 158 5.79 14.87 14.54
N ARG A 159 6.26 14.85 13.28
CA ARG A 159 6.36 13.62 12.46
C ARG A 159 7.41 13.72 11.37
N TRP A 160 7.70 12.57 10.74
CA TRP A 160 8.47 12.51 9.51
C TRP A 160 7.54 12.44 8.30
N TYR A 161 7.84 13.24 7.27
CA TYR A 161 7.09 13.31 6.02
C TYR A 161 7.79 12.56 4.92
N VAL A 162 7.06 11.82 4.11
CA VAL A 162 7.50 11.30 2.82
C VAL A 162 7.48 12.44 1.80
N ARG A 163 8.64 12.98 1.48
CA ARG A 163 8.81 14.12 0.56
C ARG A 163 8.98 13.68 -0.89
N ASP A 164 9.59 12.52 -1.09
CA ASP A 164 9.72 11.87 -2.37
C ASP A 164 9.53 10.35 -2.23
N LEU A 165 8.86 9.75 -3.21
CA LEU A 165 8.61 8.32 -3.31
C LEU A 165 8.64 7.94 -4.78
N GLU A 166 9.72 7.29 -5.22
CA GLU A 166 9.94 6.95 -6.63
C GLU A 166 10.15 5.45 -6.77
N GLU A 167 9.33 4.80 -7.60
CA GLU A 167 9.53 3.40 -7.94
C GLU A 167 10.78 3.25 -8.81
N VAL A 168 11.68 2.36 -8.42
CA VAL A 168 12.94 2.12 -9.10
C VAL A 168 13.01 0.68 -9.60
N SER A 169 13.46 0.51 -10.83
CA SER A 169 13.70 -0.81 -11.39
C SER A 169 15.01 -1.37 -10.83
N VAL A 170 14.94 -2.51 -10.16
CA VAL A 170 16.15 -3.26 -9.81
C VAL A 170 16.51 -4.15 -11.00
N PRO A 171 17.73 -4.04 -11.58
CA PRO A 171 18.14 -4.93 -12.63
C PRO A 171 18.07 -6.39 -12.15
N SER A 172 17.35 -7.23 -12.87
CA SER A 172 17.40 -8.68 -12.65
C SER A 172 18.83 -9.17 -12.85
N LYS A 173 19.38 -9.86 -11.84
CA LYS A 173 20.70 -10.49 -11.94
C LYS A 173 20.66 -11.69 -12.91
#